data_a3ee3ef15f34b9f47e5c83abde620367
#
_entry.id   a3ee3ef15f34b9f47e5c83abde620367
#
_cell.length_a   1.000
_cell.length_b   1.000
_cell.length_c   1.000
_cell.angle_alpha   90.00
_cell.angle_beta   90.00
_cell.angle_gamma   90.00
#
_symmetry.space_group_name_H-M   'P 1'
#
loop_
_entity.id
_entity.type
_entity.pdbx_description
1 polymer ?
#
loop_
_entity_poly.entity_id
_entity_poly.type
_entity_poly.pdbx_seq_one_letter_code
_entity_poly.pdbx_strand_id
1 'polypeptide(L)'
;MSGSRLFTSESVTEGHPDKICDAISDSILDGLLSKDPRSRVAVETLITTGQVHVAGEVTTEAYADIPTIVRDVILRIGYDSSAKGFDGNSCGVNVAIGSQSADIAQGVDTAYESRVESDEDEINRQGAGDQGLMFGYACSDTPELMPLPIALAHRLSRRLTAVRNDGVLPYLRPDGKTQVTIEYAGDRPVRLDTVVVSSQHADGIDLDRMLGVDVKDHVVEPELADLGIDTSGARLLVNPTGRFVIGGPMGDAGLTGRKIIVDTYGGMARHGGGAFSGKDPSKVDRSAAYAMRWVAKNVVAAGLATRTEVQVAYAIGKAAPVGLFVETFGTETVDPSKIQQAITEVFDLRPAAIIRDLDLLRPIYAPTAAYGHFGRPELNLPWESTARAADLKAATGA
;
A
#
# COMPACT_ATOMS: atom_id res chain seq x y z
N MET A 1 -34.27 -0.19 11.14
CA MET A 1 -33.41 0.98 11.45
C MET A 1 -31.98 0.47 11.33
N SER A 2 -31.27 0.85 10.27
CA SER A 2 -29.83 0.59 10.13
C SER A 2 -29.13 1.36 11.24
N GLY A 3 -28.53 0.67 12.20
CA GLY A 3 -27.82 1.29 13.30
C GLY A 3 -26.59 2.07 12.78
N SER A 4 -26.30 3.21 13.40
CA SER A 4 -25.04 3.91 13.21
C SER A 4 -23.88 3.05 13.72
N ARG A 5 -22.75 3.03 12.99
CA ARG A 5 -21.52 2.31 13.38
C ARG A 5 -20.30 3.20 13.21
N LEU A 6 -19.35 3.07 14.12
CA LEU A 6 -18.04 3.71 14.00
C LEU A 6 -17.05 2.76 13.33
N PHE A 7 -16.27 3.29 12.38
CA PHE A 7 -15.18 2.56 11.75
C PHE A 7 -13.89 3.40 11.78
N THR A 8 -12.79 2.75 12.14
CA THR A 8 -11.52 3.43 12.36
C THR A 8 -10.44 2.83 11.46
N SER A 9 -9.65 3.70 10.83
CA SER A 9 -8.42 3.35 10.13
C SER A 9 -7.27 4.21 10.61
N GLU A 10 -6.05 3.72 10.43
CA GLU A 10 -4.83 4.46 10.75
C GLU A 10 -3.88 4.53 9.55
N SER A 11 -3.02 5.53 9.55
CA SER A 11 -1.89 5.66 8.63
C SER A 11 -0.67 6.16 9.38
N VAL A 12 0.49 6.06 8.74
CA VAL A 12 1.76 6.51 9.29
C VAL A 12 2.53 7.34 8.26
N THR A 13 3.43 8.19 8.74
CA THR A 13 4.32 8.96 7.87
C THR A 13 5.42 8.08 7.26
N GLU A 14 6.10 8.59 6.24
CA GLU A 14 7.26 7.93 5.63
C GLU A 14 8.43 7.69 6.60
N GLY A 15 8.49 8.47 7.70
CA GLY A 15 9.50 8.36 8.75
C GLY A 15 9.18 7.36 9.86
N HIS A 16 8.04 6.68 9.80
CA HIS A 16 7.76 5.55 10.68
C HIS A 16 8.73 4.40 10.38
N PRO A 17 9.33 3.72 11.39
CA PRO A 17 10.36 2.70 11.16
C PRO A 17 9.99 1.62 10.16
N ASP A 18 8.78 1.07 10.22
CA ASP A 18 8.33 0.07 9.24
C ASP A 18 8.25 0.66 7.81
N LYS A 19 7.84 1.92 7.65
CA LYS A 19 7.75 2.54 6.34
C LYS A 19 9.09 2.97 5.76
N ILE A 20 10.07 3.27 6.61
CA ILE A 20 11.47 3.42 6.16
C ILE A 20 11.96 2.10 5.55
N CYS A 21 11.65 0.96 6.20
CA CYS A 21 12.02 -0.35 5.68
C CYS A 21 11.35 -0.66 4.35
N ASP A 22 10.05 -0.38 4.23
CA ASP A 22 9.32 -0.54 2.97
C ASP A 22 9.91 0.35 1.86
N ALA A 23 10.23 1.60 2.16
CA ALA A 23 10.83 2.53 1.20
C ALA A 23 12.23 2.09 0.75
N ILE A 24 13.05 1.56 1.66
CA ILE A 24 14.37 1.01 1.34
C ILE A 24 14.22 -0.20 0.41
N SER A 25 13.38 -1.17 0.78
CA SER A 25 13.18 -2.41 0.03
C SER A 25 12.63 -2.15 -1.38
N ASP A 26 11.68 -1.22 -1.53
CA ASP A 26 11.16 -0.83 -2.85
C ASP A 26 12.13 0.04 -3.66
N SER A 27 12.97 0.83 -3.01
CA SER A 27 14.02 1.58 -3.72
C SER A 27 15.12 0.67 -4.27
N ILE A 28 15.44 -0.43 -3.56
CA ILE A 28 16.34 -1.47 -4.07
C ILE A 28 15.70 -2.17 -5.27
N LEU A 29 14.43 -2.56 -5.17
CA LEU A 29 13.68 -3.16 -6.28
C LEU A 29 13.69 -2.25 -7.51
N ASP A 30 13.32 -0.99 -7.37
CA ASP A 30 13.28 -0.02 -8.48
C ASP A 30 14.67 0.22 -9.07
N GLY A 31 15.71 0.26 -8.22
CA GLY A 31 17.09 0.38 -8.67
C GLY A 31 17.56 -0.79 -9.54
N LEU A 32 17.06 -2.00 -9.28
CA LEU A 32 17.33 -3.19 -10.08
C LEU A 32 16.49 -3.23 -11.35
N LEU A 33 15.16 -3.03 -11.24
CA LEU A 33 14.25 -3.05 -12.39
C LEU A 33 14.57 -1.99 -13.43
N SER A 34 15.11 -0.85 -13.04
CA SER A 34 15.53 0.22 -13.96
C SER A 34 16.63 -0.21 -14.93
N LYS A 35 17.41 -1.25 -14.60
CA LYS A 35 18.54 -1.75 -15.38
C LYS A 35 18.29 -3.14 -15.96
N ASP A 36 17.55 -3.96 -15.22
CA ASP A 36 17.13 -5.30 -15.62
C ASP A 36 15.64 -5.50 -15.25
N PRO A 37 14.71 -5.27 -16.18
CA PRO A 37 13.27 -5.43 -15.92
C PRO A 37 12.86 -6.87 -15.55
N ARG A 38 13.72 -7.87 -15.79
CA ARG A 38 13.46 -9.26 -15.43
C ARG A 38 14.07 -9.67 -14.10
N SER A 39 14.59 -8.74 -13.33
CA SER A 39 15.13 -9.03 -11.99
C SER A 39 14.10 -9.73 -11.12
N ARG A 40 14.53 -10.80 -10.45
CA ARG A 40 13.77 -11.49 -9.40
C ARG A 40 14.26 -10.97 -8.06
N VAL A 41 13.37 -10.38 -7.29
CA VAL A 41 13.72 -9.65 -6.07
C VAL A 41 12.76 -10.02 -4.94
N ALA A 42 13.32 -10.42 -3.82
CA ALA A 42 12.65 -10.57 -2.55
C ALA A 42 13.58 -10.01 -1.47
N VAL A 43 13.45 -8.72 -1.18
CA VAL A 43 14.34 -8.00 -0.26
C VAL A 43 13.56 -7.45 0.90
N GLU A 44 14.00 -7.79 2.09
CA GLU A 44 13.44 -7.33 3.36
C GLU A 44 14.48 -6.48 4.10
N THR A 45 13.99 -5.49 4.81
CA THR A 45 14.82 -4.54 5.57
C THR A 45 14.37 -4.56 7.03
N LEU A 46 15.35 -4.56 7.94
CA LEU A 46 15.16 -4.27 9.37
C LEU A 46 15.93 -3.00 9.71
N ILE A 47 15.30 -2.08 10.41
CA ILE A 47 15.93 -0.87 10.93
C ILE A 47 15.76 -0.80 12.45
N THR A 48 16.82 -0.40 13.15
CA THR A 48 16.80 -0.14 14.59
C THR A 48 17.83 0.93 14.92
N THR A 49 18.02 1.29 16.18
CA THR A 49 18.97 2.33 16.60
C THR A 49 20.34 2.18 15.93
N GLY A 50 20.69 3.13 15.07
CA GLY A 50 21.98 3.21 14.39
C GLY A 50 22.30 2.11 13.36
N GLN A 51 21.37 1.21 13.04
CA GLN A 51 21.60 0.04 12.19
C GLN A 51 20.49 -0.18 11.18
N VAL A 52 20.89 -0.59 9.96
CA VAL A 52 20.01 -1.12 8.92
C VAL A 52 20.55 -2.47 8.47
N HIS A 53 19.68 -3.47 8.39
CA HIS A 53 19.98 -4.79 7.87
C HIS A 53 19.09 -5.05 6.67
N VAL A 54 19.71 -5.36 5.53
CA VAL A 54 19.02 -5.74 4.29
C VAL A 54 19.31 -7.20 4.02
N ALA A 55 18.28 -8.01 3.91
CA ALA A 55 18.40 -9.44 3.66
C ALA A 55 17.41 -9.88 2.57
N GLY A 56 17.67 -11.03 1.96
CA GLY A 56 16.77 -11.61 0.97
C GLY A 56 17.49 -12.29 -0.20
N GLU A 57 16.76 -12.50 -1.27
CA GLU A 57 17.25 -13.17 -2.47
C GLU A 57 17.03 -12.28 -3.71
N VAL A 58 18.07 -12.20 -4.54
CA VAL A 58 18.05 -11.45 -5.78
C VAL A 58 18.71 -12.28 -6.90
N THR A 59 18.01 -12.38 -8.03
CA THR A 59 18.58 -12.90 -9.28
C THR A 59 18.42 -11.82 -10.34
N THR A 60 19.54 -11.28 -10.82
CA THR A 60 19.56 -10.14 -11.74
C THR A 60 20.87 -10.05 -12.49
N GLU A 61 20.86 -9.43 -13.66
CA GLU A 61 22.09 -9.03 -14.38
C GLU A 61 22.51 -7.58 -14.03
N ALA A 62 21.68 -6.86 -13.24
CA ALA A 62 21.95 -5.51 -12.80
C ALA A 62 22.85 -5.45 -11.56
N TYR A 63 23.49 -4.29 -11.37
CA TYR A 63 24.15 -3.95 -10.11
C TYR A 63 23.43 -2.78 -9.44
N ALA A 64 23.15 -2.91 -8.14
CA ALA A 64 22.64 -1.85 -7.28
C ALA A 64 23.60 -1.62 -6.11
N ASP A 65 23.99 -0.36 -5.87
CA ASP A 65 24.73 0.03 -4.68
C ASP A 65 23.77 0.17 -3.51
N ILE A 66 23.46 -0.98 -2.88
CA ILE A 66 22.47 -1.07 -1.80
C ILE A 66 22.81 -0.14 -0.62
N PRO A 67 24.06 -0.06 -0.11
CA PRO A 67 24.39 0.88 0.95
C PRO A 67 24.09 2.35 0.60
N THR A 68 24.36 2.77 -0.61
CA THR A 68 24.04 4.14 -1.07
C THR A 68 22.53 4.33 -1.16
N ILE A 69 21.77 3.39 -1.73
CA ILE A 69 20.31 3.47 -1.79
C ILE A 69 19.70 3.60 -0.39
N VAL A 70 20.16 2.79 0.56
CA VAL A 70 19.70 2.85 1.96
C VAL A 70 19.90 4.24 2.56
N ARG A 71 21.11 4.82 2.42
CA ARG A 71 21.43 6.14 2.95
C ARG A 71 20.60 7.24 2.32
N ASP A 72 20.47 7.22 1.00
CA ASP A 72 19.69 8.21 0.23
C ASP A 72 18.21 8.21 0.64
N VAL A 73 17.62 7.03 0.85
CA VAL A 73 16.24 6.91 1.33
C VAL A 73 16.10 7.54 2.71
N ILE A 74 16.97 7.19 3.65
CA ILE A 74 16.92 7.68 5.04
C ILE A 74 17.09 9.20 5.08
N LEU A 75 18.06 9.74 4.32
CA LEU A 75 18.31 11.18 4.25
C LEU A 75 17.14 11.94 3.61
N ARG A 76 16.58 11.42 2.53
CA ARG A 76 15.39 11.98 1.86
C ARG A 76 14.17 12.04 2.80
N ILE A 77 13.97 11.04 3.64
CA ILE A 77 12.93 11.03 4.67
C ILE A 77 13.16 12.11 5.75
N GLY A 78 14.40 12.55 5.91
CA GLY A 78 14.76 13.62 6.84
C GLY A 78 15.49 13.18 8.10
N TYR A 79 15.97 11.95 8.16
CA TYR A 79 16.89 11.48 9.21
C TYR A 79 18.34 11.74 8.83
N ASP A 80 18.76 13.00 8.99
CA ASP A 80 20.05 13.55 8.57
C ASP A 80 20.97 13.90 9.75
N SER A 81 20.55 13.60 10.98
CA SER A 81 21.29 13.96 12.19
C SER A 81 20.89 13.07 13.36
N SER A 82 21.87 12.70 14.17
CA SER A 82 21.65 11.99 15.45
C SER A 82 20.73 12.76 16.41
N ALA A 83 20.63 14.09 16.30
CA ALA A 83 19.69 14.90 17.06
C ALA A 83 18.21 14.61 16.72
N LYS A 84 17.95 13.98 15.58
CA LYS A 84 16.61 13.50 15.16
C LYS A 84 16.35 12.04 15.56
N GLY A 85 17.33 11.39 16.20
CA GLY A 85 17.26 9.99 16.64
C GLY A 85 17.86 8.99 15.65
N PHE A 86 18.14 9.39 14.40
CA PHE A 86 18.76 8.56 13.38
C PHE A 86 19.50 9.42 12.36
N ASP A 87 20.59 8.90 11.77
CA ASP A 87 21.37 9.62 10.79
C ASP A 87 21.81 8.70 9.64
N GLY A 88 21.28 8.93 8.46
CA GLY A 88 21.61 8.19 7.25
C GLY A 88 23.07 8.29 6.82
N ASN A 89 23.79 9.37 7.19
CA ASN A 89 25.21 9.51 6.87
C ASN A 89 26.10 8.55 7.67
N SER A 90 25.70 8.22 8.91
CA SER A 90 26.57 7.51 9.85
C SER A 90 26.05 6.15 10.33
N CYS A 91 24.80 5.76 9.98
CA CYS A 91 24.24 4.47 10.38
C CYS A 91 25.05 3.30 9.79
N GLY A 92 25.10 2.17 10.53
CA GLY A 92 25.63 0.92 10.02
C GLY A 92 24.65 0.33 8.98
N VAL A 93 25.20 -0.18 7.87
CA VAL A 93 24.40 -0.89 6.84
C VAL A 93 25.00 -2.26 6.62
N ASN A 94 24.22 -3.30 6.92
CA ASN A 94 24.58 -4.69 6.69
C ASN A 94 23.74 -5.24 5.55
N VAL A 95 24.37 -5.93 4.60
CA VAL A 95 23.71 -6.53 3.43
C VAL A 95 24.00 -8.01 3.41
N ALA A 96 22.93 -8.84 3.42
CA ALA A 96 22.96 -10.29 3.37
C ALA A 96 21.98 -10.75 2.26
N ILE A 97 22.40 -10.61 1.01
CA ILE A 97 21.64 -10.98 -0.18
C ILE A 97 22.22 -12.27 -0.76
N GLY A 98 21.36 -13.29 -0.92
CA GLY A 98 21.65 -14.54 -1.61
C GLY A 98 21.02 -14.57 -3.01
N SER A 99 21.22 -15.69 -3.71
CA SER A 99 20.51 -16.01 -4.96
C SER A 99 19.21 -16.75 -4.66
N GLN A 100 18.20 -16.59 -5.53
CA GLN A 100 16.95 -17.33 -5.42
C GLN A 100 17.19 -18.86 -5.51
N SER A 101 16.42 -19.64 -4.73
CA SER A 101 16.45 -21.11 -4.80
C SER A 101 16.07 -21.60 -6.20
N ALA A 102 16.85 -22.54 -6.74
CA ALA A 102 16.59 -23.18 -8.03
C ALA A 102 15.25 -23.94 -8.04
N ASP A 103 14.85 -24.51 -6.89
CA ASP A 103 13.59 -25.25 -6.77
C ASP A 103 12.37 -24.31 -6.90
N ILE A 104 12.45 -23.11 -6.34
CA ILE A 104 11.40 -22.08 -6.48
C ILE A 104 11.38 -21.55 -7.92
N ALA A 105 12.55 -21.25 -8.49
CA ALA A 105 12.67 -20.72 -9.85
C ALA A 105 12.03 -21.65 -10.89
N GLN A 106 12.16 -22.98 -10.74
CA GLN A 106 11.58 -23.97 -11.65
C GLN A 106 10.06 -23.80 -11.83
N GLY A 107 9.32 -23.57 -10.74
CA GLY A 107 7.86 -23.43 -10.78
C GLY A 107 7.40 -22.06 -11.31
N VAL A 108 8.22 -21.02 -11.12
CA VAL A 108 7.95 -19.67 -11.60
C VAL A 108 8.25 -19.52 -13.09
N ASP A 109 9.39 -20.05 -13.53
CA ASP A 109 9.88 -19.90 -14.91
C ASP A 109 9.15 -20.81 -15.91
N THR A 110 8.63 -21.97 -15.43
CA THR A 110 7.87 -22.90 -16.26
C THR A 110 6.73 -23.51 -15.45
N ALA A 111 5.51 -23.01 -15.64
CA ALA A 111 4.33 -23.44 -14.90
C ALA A 111 3.96 -24.91 -15.16
N TYR A 112 3.12 -25.45 -14.28
CA TYR A 112 2.62 -26.81 -14.34
C TYR A 112 1.93 -27.12 -15.68
N GLU A 113 1.12 -26.18 -16.18
CA GLU A 113 0.41 -26.29 -17.44
C GLU A 113 1.37 -26.52 -18.62
N SER A 114 2.48 -25.79 -18.69
CA SER A 114 3.50 -25.97 -19.73
C SER A 114 4.34 -27.24 -19.53
N ARG A 115 4.65 -27.62 -18.27
CA ARG A 115 5.53 -28.78 -17.97
C ARG A 115 4.83 -30.12 -18.08
N VAL A 116 3.55 -30.18 -17.69
CA VAL A 116 2.80 -31.44 -17.51
C VAL A 116 1.67 -31.57 -18.51
N GLU A 117 0.98 -30.49 -18.79
CA GLU A 117 -0.19 -30.46 -19.69
C GLU A 117 0.21 -30.15 -21.13
N SER A 118 1.49 -29.83 -21.40
CA SER A 118 2.05 -29.47 -22.71
C SER A 118 1.34 -28.29 -23.37
N ASP A 119 0.90 -27.32 -22.56
CA ASP A 119 0.27 -26.11 -23.03
C ASP A 119 1.34 -25.17 -23.64
N GLU A 120 1.13 -24.74 -24.89
CA GLU A 120 2.05 -23.89 -25.65
C GLU A 120 1.71 -22.39 -25.54
N ASP A 121 0.64 -21.99 -24.81
CA ASP A 121 0.32 -20.59 -24.59
C ASP A 121 1.46 -19.92 -23.78
N GLU A 122 2.08 -18.88 -24.35
CA GLU A 122 3.17 -18.14 -23.71
C GLU A 122 2.76 -17.53 -22.36
N ILE A 123 1.49 -17.16 -22.19
CA ILE A 123 0.97 -16.65 -20.92
C ILE A 123 0.92 -17.72 -19.83
N ASN A 124 0.75 -18.99 -20.21
CA ASN A 124 0.78 -20.15 -19.30
C ASN A 124 2.21 -20.64 -18.98
N ARG A 125 3.26 -20.00 -19.50
CA ARG A 125 4.64 -20.39 -19.18
C ARG A 125 5.04 -19.98 -17.77
N GLN A 126 4.58 -18.81 -17.30
CA GLN A 126 4.91 -18.32 -15.96
C GLN A 126 3.86 -18.77 -14.94
N GLY A 127 4.30 -19.54 -13.95
CA GLY A 127 3.48 -19.92 -12.80
C GLY A 127 3.49 -18.87 -11.69
N ALA A 128 2.54 -18.99 -10.76
CA ALA A 128 2.55 -18.21 -9.54
C ALA A 128 3.80 -18.56 -8.69
N GLY A 129 4.48 -17.54 -8.19
CA GLY A 129 5.70 -17.67 -7.40
C GLY A 129 5.49 -18.26 -6.01
N ASP A 130 4.25 -18.27 -5.54
CA ASP A 130 3.83 -18.86 -4.28
C ASP A 130 2.34 -19.25 -4.33
N GLN A 131 1.92 -20.06 -3.38
CA GLN A 131 0.50 -20.21 -3.05
C GLN A 131 0.02 -18.99 -2.25
N GLY A 132 -1.26 -18.66 -2.36
CA GLY A 132 -1.81 -17.56 -1.55
C GLY A 132 -3.19 -17.12 -2.03
N LEU A 133 -3.76 -16.21 -1.25
CA LEU A 133 -5.00 -15.53 -1.59
C LEU A 133 -4.82 -14.03 -1.45
N MET A 134 -5.36 -13.26 -2.40
CA MET A 134 -5.23 -11.82 -2.46
C MET A 134 -6.60 -11.19 -2.60
N PHE A 135 -6.77 -10.03 -1.99
CA PHE A 135 -8.02 -9.28 -2.02
C PHE A 135 -7.86 -7.93 -2.71
N GLY A 136 -8.89 -7.53 -3.42
CA GLY A 136 -9.10 -6.18 -3.87
C GLY A 136 -10.40 -5.62 -3.35
N TYR A 137 -10.47 -4.31 -3.19
CA TYR A 137 -11.65 -3.63 -2.69
C TYR A 137 -11.82 -2.27 -3.36
N ALA A 138 -13.06 -1.86 -3.53
CA ALA A 138 -13.44 -0.50 -3.92
C ALA A 138 -14.81 -0.16 -3.34
N CYS A 139 -15.02 1.11 -3.04
CA CYS A 139 -16.32 1.64 -2.63
C CYS A 139 -16.48 3.09 -3.05
N SER A 140 -17.72 3.57 -3.06
CA SER A 140 -18.05 4.93 -3.51
C SER A 140 -17.91 6.00 -2.43
N ASP A 141 -17.10 5.77 -1.38
CA ASP A 141 -16.94 6.73 -0.28
C ASP A 141 -16.14 7.97 -0.71
N THR A 142 -15.18 7.79 -1.62
CA THR A 142 -14.31 8.88 -2.13
C THR A 142 -14.21 8.85 -3.65
N PRO A 143 -13.78 9.96 -4.30
CA PRO A 143 -13.57 9.98 -5.75
C PRO A 143 -12.58 8.93 -6.27
N GLU A 144 -11.59 8.55 -5.45
CA GLU A 144 -10.60 7.52 -5.76
C GLU A 144 -11.16 6.11 -5.60
N LEU A 145 -12.42 5.97 -5.16
CA LEU A 145 -13.09 4.73 -4.83
C LEU A 145 -12.38 3.95 -3.71
N MET A 146 -11.97 4.67 -2.69
CA MET A 146 -11.36 4.16 -1.45
C MET A 146 -12.28 4.35 -0.25
N PRO A 147 -12.16 3.52 0.81
CA PRO A 147 -12.82 3.78 2.08
C PRO A 147 -12.38 5.11 2.69
N LEU A 148 -13.33 5.95 3.10
CA LEU A 148 -13.03 7.28 3.62
C LEU A 148 -12.08 7.28 4.83
N PRO A 149 -12.19 6.38 5.83
CA PRO A 149 -11.30 6.42 7.00
C PRO A 149 -9.82 6.30 6.64
N ILE A 150 -9.46 5.34 5.78
CA ILE A 150 -8.06 5.16 5.36
C ILE A 150 -7.61 6.26 4.41
N ALA A 151 -8.47 6.71 3.49
CA ALA A 151 -8.14 7.79 2.57
C ALA A 151 -7.81 9.09 3.34
N LEU A 152 -8.63 9.45 4.33
CA LEU A 152 -8.37 10.63 5.16
C LEU A 152 -7.13 10.43 6.05
N ALA A 153 -6.93 9.25 6.64
CA ALA A 153 -5.73 8.98 7.43
C ALA A 153 -4.44 9.12 6.60
N HIS A 154 -4.43 8.67 5.35
CA HIS A 154 -3.31 8.87 4.42
C HIS A 154 -3.09 10.34 4.08
N ARG A 155 -4.17 11.09 3.79
CA ARG A 155 -4.10 12.52 3.49
C ARG A 155 -3.48 13.29 4.67
N LEU A 156 -3.93 13.02 5.90
CA LEU A 156 -3.39 13.63 7.12
C LEU A 156 -1.91 13.29 7.33
N SER A 157 -1.50 12.02 7.15
CA SER A 157 -0.10 11.61 7.27
C SER A 157 0.79 12.27 6.22
N ARG A 158 0.30 12.38 4.98
CA ARG A 158 1.01 13.08 3.90
C ARG A 158 1.13 14.58 4.18
N ARG A 159 0.05 15.19 4.67
CA ARG A 159 0.04 16.62 5.04
C ARG A 159 1.01 16.91 6.19
N LEU A 160 1.07 16.02 7.19
CA LEU A 160 2.01 16.12 8.30
C LEU A 160 3.48 16.14 7.81
N THR A 161 3.80 15.30 6.84
CA THR A 161 5.11 15.30 6.19
C THR A 161 5.36 16.55 5.35
N ALA A 162 4.36 17.00 4.59
CA ALA A 162 4.48 18.19 3.74
C ALA A 162 4.78 19.46 4.57
N VAL A 163 4.02 19.72 5.65
CA VAL A 163 4.25 20.91 6.48
C VAL A 163 5.62 20.90 7.18
N ARG A 164 6.19 19.73 7.44
CA ARG A 164 7.56 19.58 7.93
C ARG A 164 8.57 19.91 6.84
N ASN A 165 8.44 19.30 5.66
CA ASN A 165 9.39 19.44 4.55
C ASN A 165 9.39 20.86 3.97
N ASP A 166 8.22 21.50 3.91
CA ASP A 166 8.06 22.89 3.43
C ASP A 166 8.51 23.94 4.47
N GLY A 167 8.92 23.50 5.67
CA GLY A 167 9.36 24.40 6.74
C GLY A 167 8.25 25.21 7.41
N VAL A 168 6.98 24.83 7.21
CA VAL A 168 5.83 25.44 7.90
C VAL A 168 5.88 25.09 9.39
N LEU A 169 6.13 23.81 9.71
CA LEU A 169 6.31 23.31 11.07
C LEU A 169 7.70 22.66 11.22
N PRO A 170 8.78 23.44 11.27
CA PRO A 170 10.16 22.93 11.19
C PRO A 170 10.60 22.15 12.42
N TYR A 171 9.86 22.24 13.52
CA TYR A 171 10.13 21.49 14.75
C TYR A 171 9.59 20.05 14.71
N LEU A 172 8.75 19.69 13.73
CA LEU A 172 8.32 18.31 13.55
C LEU A 172 9.50 17.43 13.11
N ARG A 173 9.41 16.16 13.50
CA ARG A 173 10.36 15.11 13.11
C ARG A 173 9.67 14.12 12.17
N PRO A 174 10.44 13.22 11.50
CA PRO A 174 9.87 12.39 10.44
C PRO A 174 8.83 11.36 10.89
N ASP A 175 8.90 10.87 12.12
CA ASP A 175 7.98 9.85 12.63
C ASP A 175 6.63 10.43 13.04
N GLY A 176 5.56 9.77 12.61
CA GLY A 176 4.21 10.19 12.97
C GLY A 176 3.15 9.16 12.57
N LYS A 177 2.00 9.25 13.23
CA LYS A 177 0.82 8.42 12.97
C LYS A 177 -0.42 9.27 12.94
N THR A 178 -1.39 8.85 12.13
CA THR A 178 -2.74 9.42 12.11
C THR A 178 -3.78 8.32 12.24
N GLN A 179 -4.88 8.60 12.90
CA GLN A 179 -6.00 7.67 13.03
C GLN A 179 -7.29 8.46 12.84
N VAL A 180 -8.21 7.89 12.08
CA VAL A 180 -9.49 8.52 11.73
C VAL A 180 -10.63 7.57 12.06
N THR A 181 -11.63 8.07 12.79
CA THR A 181 -12.87 7.34 13.08
C THR A 181 -14.04 8.05 12.39
N ILE A 182 -14.73 7.33 11.52
CA ILE A 182 -15.89 7.80 10.76
C ILE A 182 -17.15 7.07 11.23
N GLU A 183 -18.22 7.81 11.39
CA GLU A 183 -19.55 7.26 11.61
C GLU A 183 -20.22 6.96 10.27
N TYR A 184 -20.75 5.75 10.15
CA TYR A 184 -21.49 5.26 9.00
C TYR A 184 -22.98 5.05 9.36
N ALA A 185 -23.88 5.53 8.50
CA ALA A 185 -25.28 5.19 8.50
C ALA A 185 -25.52 4.15 7.37
N GLY A 186 -25.69 2.88 7.76
CA GLY A 186 -25.59 1.78 6.79
C GLY A 186 -24.18 1.71 6.20
N ASP A 187 -24.08 1.83 4.87
CA ASP A 187 -22.79 1.80 4.14
C ASP A 187 -22.31 3.19 3.73
N ARG A 188 -22.94 4.27 4.17
CA ARG A 188 -22.56 5.64 3.82
C ARG A 188 -21.85 6.32 4.99
N PRO A 189 -20.66 6.92 4.77
CA PRO A 189 -20.02 7.77 5.76
C PRO A 189 -20.87 9.03 5.95
N VAL A 190 -21.11 9.42 7.21
CA VAL A 190 -22.01 10.56 7.52
C VAL A 190 -21.37 11.60 8.43
N ARG A 191 -20.44 11.20 9.30
CA ARG A 191 -19.85 12.13 10.27
C ARG A 191 -18.42 11.70 10.64
N LEU A 192 -17.55 12.69 10.78
CA LEU A 192 -16.24 12.52 11.40
C LEU A 192 -16.42 12.50 12.92
N ASP A 193 -16.01 11.41 13.57
CA ASP A 193 -16.08 11.28 15.02
C ASP A 193 -14.81 11.73 15.73
N THR A 194 -13.66 11.16 15.30
CA THR A 194 -12.37 11.41 15.97
C THR A 194 -11.22 11.41 14.98
N VAL A 195 -10.29 12.33 15.18
CA VAL A 195 -8.96 12.35 14.56
C VAL A 195 -7.91 12.29 15.65
N VAL A 196 -6.96 11.37 15.53
CA VAL A 196 -5.77 11.31 16.38
C VAL A 196 -4.55 11.56 15.52
N VAL A 197 -3.68 12.47 15.95
CA VAL A 197 -2.38 12.73 15.33
C VAL A 197 -1.30 12.58 16.39
N SER A 198 -0.36 11.68 16.14
CA SER A 198 0.86 11.53 16.96
C SER A 198 2.05 11.90 16.10
N SER A 199 2.78 12.95 16.45
CA SER A 199 3.92 13.42 15.70
C SER A 199 5.14 13.57 16.59
N GLN A 200 6.26 13.01 16.16
CA GLN A 200 7.57 13.27 16.75
C GLN A 200 7.94 14.74 16.54
N HIS A 201 8.49 15.37 17.58
CA HIS A 201 8.84 16.78 17.59
C HIS A 201 10.18 17.05 18.29
N ALA A 202 10.73 18.25 18.07
CA ALA A 202 11.90 18.72 18.79
C ALA A 202 11.61 18.85 20.29
N ASP A 203 12.65 18.78 21.12
CA ASP A 203 12.52 19.02 22.57
C ASP A 203 12.15 20.49 22.86
N GLY A 204 11.48 20.72 23.97
CA GLY A 204 11.09 22.06 24.43
C GLY A 204 9.87 22.67 23.74
N ILE A 205 9.12 21.90 22.93
CA ILE A 205 7.88 22.37 22.29
C ILE A 205 6.73 22.31 23.28
N ASP A 206 5.95 23.42 23.34
CA ASP A 206 4.69 23.47 24.10
C ASP A 206 3.60 22.67 23.34
N LEU A 207 3.13 21.59 23.96
CA LEU A 207 2.21 20.67 23.30
C LEU A 207 0.81 21.26 23.11
N ASP A 208 0.33 22.03 24.06
CA ASP A 208 -1.03 22.57 24.04
C ASP A 208 -1.12 23.87 23.23
N ARG A 209 -0.17 24.78 23.45
CA ARG A 209 -0.19 26.12 22.86
C ARG A 209 0.44 26.23 21.48
N MET A 210 1.29 25.26 21.12
CA MET A 210 2.01 25.24 19.86
C MET A 210 1.63 24.02 19.03
N LEU A 211 2.06 22.82 19.43
CA LEU A 211 1.87 21.61 18.62
C LEU A 211 0.39 21.34 18.32
N GLY A 212 -0.47 21.37 19.35
CA GLY A 212 -1.91 21.10 19.20
C GLY A 212 -2.60 22.11 18.27
N VAL A 213 -2.28 23.39 18.40
CA VAL A 213 -2.82 24.47 17.55
C VAL A 213 -2.30 24.33 16.13
N ASP A 214 -0.98 24.19 15.95
CA ASP A 214 -0.35 24.12 14.63
C ASP A 214 -0.80 22.89 13.83
N VAL A 215 -0.90 21.72 14.49
CA VAL A 215 -1.41 20.50 13.84
C VAL A 215 -2.86 20.66 13.44
N LYS A 216 -3.69 21.28 14.28
CA LYS A 216 -5.08 21.57 13.94
C LYS A 216 -5.15 22.46 12.68
N ASP A 217 -4.48 23.62 12.71
CA ASP A 217 -4.63 24.65 11.70
C ASP A 217 -3.92 24.31 10.37
N HIS A 218 -2.77 23.64 10.42
CA HIS A 218 -1.94 23.37 9.23
C HIS A 218 -2.06 21.94 8.68
N VAL A 219 -2.51 20.97 9.49
CA VAL A 219 -2.63 19.57 9.07
C VAL A 219 -4.08 19.12 8.98
N VAL A 220 -4.88 19.32 10.03
CA VAL A 220 -6.22 18.71 10.11
C VAL A 220 -7.26 19.54 9.34
N GLU A 221 -7.44 20.83 9.65
CA GLU A 221 -8.48 21.67 9.04
C GLU A 221 -8.39 21.74 7.51
N PRO A 222 -7.20 21.87 6.87
CA PRO A 222 -7.12 21.90 5.42
C PRO A 222 -7.61 20.60 4.74
N GLU A 223 -7.45 19.46 5.42
CA GLU A 223 -7.87 18.14 4.88
C GLU A 223 -9.35 17.83 5.12
N LEU A 224 -10.03 18.61 5.99
CA LEU A 224 -11.45 18.47 6.28
C LEU A 224 -12.35 19.37 5.40
N ALA A 225 -11.80 20.39 4.75
CA ALA A 225 -12.55 21.43 4.06
C ALA A 225 -13.56 20.91 3.03
N ASP A 226 -13.19 19.85 2.29
CA ASP A 226 -14.01 19.27 1.21
C ASP A 226 -14.39 17.80 1.45
N LEU A 227 -14.53 17.39 2.72
CA LEU A 227 -14.75 15.99 3.06
C LEU A 227 -16.14 15.46 2.69
N GLY A 228 -17.14 16.36 2.52
CA GLY A 228 -18.49 15.98 2.10
C GLY A 228 -19.37 15.30 3.17
N ILE A 229 -18.88 15.24 4.43
CA ILE A 229 -19.60 14.73 5.60
C ILE A 229 -19.60 15.74 6.73
N ASP A 230 -20.42 15.53 7.76
CA ASP A 230 -20.43 16.39 8.95
C ASP A 230 -19.10 16.24 9.72
N THR A 231 -18.37 17.31 9.87
CA THR A 231 -17.14 17.41 10.66
C THR A 231 -17.32 18.21 11.96
N SER A 232 -18.52 18.76 12.18
CA SER A 232 -18.84 19.53 13.38
C SER A 232 -18.81 18.64 14.63
N GLY A 233 -18.10 19.08 15.66
CA GLY A 233 -17.99 18.34 16.91
C GLY A 233 -17.03 17.13 16.85
N ALA A 234 -16.25 16.97 15.79
CA ALA A 234 -15.18 15.98 15.74
C ALA A 234 -14.15 16.19 16.84
N ARG A 235 -13.75 15.13 17.50
CA ARG A 235 -12.71 15.18 18.54
C ARG A 235 -11.34 15.13 17.88
N LEU A 236 -10.48 16.08 18.21
CA LEU A 236 -9.07 16.08 17.81
C LEU A 236 -8.19 15.77 19.02
N LEU A 237 -7.35 14.75 18.90
CA LEU A 237 -6.36 14.34 19.89
C LEU A 237 -4.96 14.44 19.27
N VAL A 238 -4.15 15.38 19.76
CA VAL A 238 -2.77 15.56 19.30
C VAL A 238 -1.82 15.10 20.41
N ASN A 239 -0.93 14.16 20.08
CA ASN A 239 0.02 13.56 21.04
C ASN A 239 -0.63 13.23 22.40
N PRO A 240 -1.69 12.40 22.46
CA PRO A 240 -2.44 12.17 23.71
C PRO A 240 -1.61 11.53 24.81
N THR A 241 -0.47 10.92 24.49
CA THR A 241 0.50 10.40 25.47
C THR A 241 1.43 11.48 26.01
N GLY A 242 1.37 12.71 25.46
CA GLY A 242 2.25 13.80 25.81
C GLY A 242 3.48 13.87 24.91
N ARG A 243 4.65 14.08 25.49
CA ARG A 243 5.93 14.31 24.80
C ARG A 243 6.32 13.14 23.89
N PHE A 244 6.64 13.45 22.62
CA PHE A 244 7.11 12.48 21.62
C PHE A 244 8.40 12.99 20.96
N VAL A 245 9.50 13.03 21.70
CA VAL A 245 10.82 13.47 21.24
C VAL A 245 11.64 12.30 20.73
N ILE A 246 11.62 11.18 21.47
CA ILE A 246 12.26 9.92 21.05
C ILE A 246 11.28 9.17 20.15
N GLY A 247 11.63 9.00 18.88
CA GLY A 247 10.84 8.33 17.86
C GLY A 247 11.70 7.81 16.72
N GLY A 248 11.07 7.35 15.65
CA GLY A 248 11.76 6.71 14.55
C GLY A 248 12.51 5.44 14.98
N PRO A 249 13.57 5.03 14.28
CA PRO A 249 14.32 3.79 14.57
C PRO A 249 14.97 3.75 15.95
N MET A 250 15.14 4.90 16.61
CA MET A 250 15.61 4.96 18.00
C MET A 250 14.52 4.59 19.00
N GLY A 251 13.26 4.88 18.66
CA GLY A 251 12.11 4.60 19.55
C GLY A 251 11.60 3.17 19.40
N ASP A 252 11.55 2.65 18.18
CA ASP A 252 11.06 1.31 17.86
C ASP A 252 11.75 0.76 16.61
N ALA A 253 11.93 -0.56 16.55
CA ALA A 253 12.48 -1.22 15.39
C ALA A 253 11.43 -1.32 14.28
N GLY A 254 11.86 -1.17 13.02
CA GLY A 254 11.05 -1.36 11.83
C GLY A 254 11.42 -2.59 11.04
N LEU A 255 10.45 -3.12 10.32
CA LEU A 255 10.59 -4.25 9.39
C LEU A 255 9.72 -4.03 8.16
N THR A 256 10.22 -4.45 7.00
CA THR A 256 9.44 -4.49 5.75
C THR A 256 8.18 -5.35 5.93
N GLY A 257 7.04 -4.87 5.43
CA GLY A 257 5.80 -5.64 5.41
C GLY A 257 5.04 -5.71 6.73
N ARG A 258 5.29 -4.80 7.67
CA ARG A 258 4.55 -4.73 8.96
C ARG A 258 3.42 -3.72 8.99
N LYS A 259 3.10 -3.08 7.86
CA LYS A 259 2.00 -2.10 7.72
C LYS A 259 1.04 -2.48 6.60
N ILE A 260 0.81 -3.79 6.40
CA ILE A 260 0.03 -4.33 5.28
C ILE A 260 -1.42 -3.85 5.24
N ILE A 261 -2.02 -3.53 6.38
CA ILE A 261 -3.38 -2.99 6.46
C ILE A 261 -3.40 -1.50 6.12
N VAL A 262 -2.37 -0.74 6.53
CA VAL A 262 -2.14 0.65 6.10
C VAL A 262 -1.87 0.72 4.60
N ASP A 263 -1.12 -0.23 4.05
CA ASP A 263 -0.78 -0.30 2.62
C ASP A 263 -2.01 -0.56 1.74
N THR A 264 -3.09 -1.10 2.28
CA THR A 264 -4.27 -1.53 1.54
C THR A 264 -5.51 -0.70 1.87
N TYR A 265 -6.44 -1.22 2.66
CA TYR A 265 -7.77 -0.62 2.82
C TYR A 265 -8.11 -0.23 4.27
N GLY A 266 -7.11 -0.16 5.17
CA GLY A 266 -7.30 0.28 6.55
C GLY A 266 -8.25 -0.60 7.38
N GLY A 267 -8.37 -1.88 7.03
CA GLY A 267 -9.26 -2.83 7.71
C GLY A 267 -10.69 -2.92 7.14
N MET A 268 -11.04 -2.12 6.12
CA MET A 268 -12.37 -2.18 5.51
C MET A 268 -12.57 -3.44 4.66
N ALA A 269 -11.51 -3.98 4.09
CA ALA A 269 -11.49 -5.21 3.33
C ALA A 269 -10.76 -6.33 4.08
N ARG A 270 -11.00 -7.57 3.69
CA ARG A 270 -10.16 -8.71 4.07
C ARG A 270 -8.75 -8.56 3.51
N HIS A 271 -7.81 -9.31 4.07
CA HIS A 271 -6.42 -9.32 3.63
C HIS A 271 -5.88 -10.74 3.59
N GLY A 272 -5.10 -11.08 2.56
CA GLY A 272 -4.51 -12.40 2.42
C GLY A 272 -3.24 -12.63 3.25
N GLY A 273 -2.65 -11.56 3.80
CA GLY A 273 -1.45 -11.61 4.64
C GLY A 273 -0.15 -11.29 3.91
N GLY A 274 -0.13 -11.25 2.57
CA GLY A 274 1.06 -10.95 1.78
C GLY A 274 1.48 -9.47 1.86
N ALA A 275 2.75 -9.21 2.10
CA ALA A 275 3.35 -7.88 2.01
C ALA A 275 3.76 -7.56 0.56
N PHE A 276 3.87 -6.27 0.23
CA PHE A 276 4.18 -5.79 -1.12
C PHE A 276 5.65 -5.40 -1.29
N SER A 277 6.14 -4.50 -0.41
CA SER A 277 7.44 -3.87 -0.57
C SER A 277 8.58 -4.87 -0.63
N GLY A 278 9.55 -4.62 -1.51
CA GLY A 278 10.71 -5.47 -1.74
C GLY A 278 10.48 -6.69 -2.64
N LYS A 279 9.26 -6.90 -3.12
CA LYS A 279 8.89 -8.02 -4.00
C LYS A 279 8.72 -7.55 -5.44
N ASP A 280 9.38 -8.20 -6.40
CA ASP A 280 9.13 -8.01 -7.83
C ASP A 280 7.75 -8.59 -8.24
N PRO A 281 7.19 -8.18 -9.41
CA PRO A 281 5.82 -8.54 -9.79
C PRO A 281 5.59 -10.03 -10.10
N SER A 282 6.62 -10.88 -10.13
CA SER A 282 6.42 -12.34 -10.20
C SER A 282 5.81 -12.90 -8.91
N LYS A 283 5.90 -12.17 -7.80
CA LYS A 283 5.26 -12.51 -6.53
C LYS A 283 3.81 -12.06 -6.57
N VAL A 284 2.90 -13.04 -6.62
CA VAL A 284 1.45 -12.80 -6.70
C VAL A 284 0.88 -12.05 -5.49
N ASP A 285 1.54 -12.12 -4.33
CA ASP A 285 1.22 -11.28 -3.17
C ASP A 285 1.09 -9.80 -3.55
N ARG A 286 1.96 -9.32 -4.43
CA ARG A 286 1.96 -7.95 -4.91
C ARG A 286 1.14 -7.80 -6.18
N SER A 287 1.50 -8.48 -7.25
CA SER A 287 0.89 -8.29 -8.57
C SER A 287 -0.59 -8.64 -8.60
N ALA A 288 -1.00 -9.73 -7.96
CA ALA A 288 -2.41 -10.11 -7.91
C ALA A 288 -3.23 -9.23 -6.96
N ALA A 289 -2.66 -8.72 -5.86
CA ALA A 289 -3.35 -7.73 -5.03
C ALA A 289 -3.61 -6.44 -5.82
N TYR A 290 -2.66 -5.99 -6.64
CA TYR A 290 -2.86 -4.85 -7.54
C TYR A 290 -3.91 -5.13 -8.62
N ALA A 291 -3.90 -6.33 -9.21
CA ALA A 291 -4.93 -6.76 -10.15
C ALA A 291 -6.32 -6.81 -9.49
N MET A 292 -6.44 -7.29 -8.26
CA MET A 292 -7.70 -7.32 -7.54
C MET A 292 -8.21 -5.90 -7.23
N ARG A 293 -7.33 -4.95 -6.89
CA ARG A 293 -7.71 -3.53 -6.80
C ARG A 293 -8.23 -3.02 -8.13
N TRP A 294 -7.53 -3.31 -9.22
CA TRP A 294 -7.94 -2.92 -10.57
C TRP A 294 -9.33 -3.47 -10.93
N VAL A 295 -9.58 -4.74 -10.68
CA VAL A 295 -10.88 -5.39 -10.90
C VAL A 295 -11.97 -4.73 -10.05
N ALA A 296 -11.80 -4.66 -8.73
CA ALA A 296 -12.80 -4.09 -7.83
C ALA A 296 -13.14 -2.64 -8.17
N LYS A 297 -12.12 -1.84 -8.51
CA LYS A 297 -12.30 -0.44 -8.91
C LYS A 297 -13.12 -0.31 -10.19
N ASN A 298 -12.89 -1.17 -11.18
CA ASN A 298 -13.66 -1.16 -12.43
C ASN A 298 -15.10 -1.62 -12.25
N VAL A 299 -15.38 -2.57 -11.34
CA VAL A 299 -16.75 -2.97 -11.00
C VAL A 299 -17.55 -1.79 -10.45
N VAL A 300 -16.97 -1.05 -9.50
CA VAL A 300 -17.63 0.12 -8.92
C VAL A 300 -17.74 1.27 -9.94
N ALA A 301 -16.69 1.53 -10.70
CA ALA A 301 -16.70 2.56 -11.76
C ALA A 301 -17.70 2.28 -12.88
N ALA A 302 -17.98 1.00 -13.17
CA ALA A 302 -19.00 0.57 -14.11
C ALA A 302 -20.44 0.78 -13.60
N GLY A 303 -20.61 1.12 -12.30
CA GLY A 303 -21.90 1.25 -11.65
C GLY A 303 -22.58 -0.10 -11.37
N LEU A 304 -21.84 -1.21 -11.40
CA LEU A 304 -22.36 -2.56 -11.15
C LEU A 304 -22.60 -2.83 -9.66
N ALA A 305 -21.89 -2.13 -8.79
CA ALA A 305 -22.07 -2.11 -7.35
C ALA A 305 -21.52 -0.79 -6.78
N THR A 306 -21.97 -0.36 -5.59
CA THR A 306 -21.36 0.78 -4.89
C THR A 306 -20.20 0.35 -3.98
N ARG A 307 -20.07 -0.98 -3.77
CA ARG A 307 -19.05 -1.59 -2.91
C ARG A 307 -18.75 -3.00 -3.40
N THR A 308 -17.47 -3.31 -3.58
CA THR A 308 -17.04 -4.61 -4.10
C THR A 308 -15.75 -5.06 -3.43
N GLU A 309 -15.70 -6.32 -3.02
CA GLU A 309 -14.51 -7.05 -2.61
C GLU A 309 -14.31 -8.24 -3.55
N VAL A 310 -13.09 -8.44 -4.03
CA VAL A 310 -12.73 -9.56 -4.91
C VAL A 310 -11.59 -10.32 -4.30
N GLN A 311 -11.70 -11.65 -4.24
CA GLN A 311 -10.60 -12.54 -3.84
C GLN A 311 -10.15 -13.38 -5.03
N VAL A 312 -8.85 -13.51 -5.20
CA VAL A 312 -8.22 -14.50 -6.09
C VAL A 312 -7.29 -15.40 -5.30
N ALA A 313 -7.18 -16.67 -5.69
CA ALA A 313 -6.28 -17.62 -5.05
C ALA A 313 -5.43 -18.33 -6.09
N TYR A 314 -4.16 -18.59 -5.75
CA TYR A 314 -3.18 -19.31 -6.58
C TYR A 314 -2.58 -20.51 -5.85
N ALA A 315 -2.18 -21.50 -6.62
CA ALA A 315 -1.29 -22.57 -6.19
C ALA A 315 0.13 -22.30 -6.75
N ILE A 316 1.15 -22.56 -5.96
CA ILE A 316 2.53 -22.38 -6.40
C ILE A 316 2.80 -23.16 -7.70
N GLY A 317 3.47 -22.50 -8.65
CA GLY A 317 3.84 -23.10 -9.93
C GLY A 317 2.69 -23.30 -10.91
N LYS A 318 1.45 -22.85 -10.62
CA LYS A 318 0.34 -22.85 -11.58
C LYS A 318 0.12 -21.46 -12.16
N ALA A 319 -0.21 -21.39 -13.44
CA ALA A 319 -0.54 -20.14 -14.12
C ALA A 319 -2.01 -19.74 -13.85
N ALA A 320 -2.96 -20.65 -14.00
CA ALA A 320 -4.36 -20.36 -13.77
C ALA A 320 -4.67 -20.18 -12.27
N PRO A 321 -5.49 -19.16 -11.90
CA PRO A 321 -6.02 -19.05 -10.55
C PRO A 321 -6.82 -20.31 -10.17
N VAL A 322 -6.75 -20.72 -8.90
CA VAL A 322 -7.52 -21.87 -8.38
C VAL A 322 -8.87 -21.45 -7.81
N GLY A 323 -9.12 -20.16 -7.66
CA GLY A 323 -10.39 -19.63 -7.19
C GLY A 323 -10.56 -18.12 -7.42
N LEU A 324 -11.79 -17.71 -7.66
CA LEU A 324 -12.22 -16.31 -7.74
C LEU A 324 -13.53 -16.18 -6.94
N PHE A 325 -13.59 -15.22 -6.02
CA PHE A 325 -14.79 -14.92 -5.24
C PHE A 325 -15.07 -13.42 -5.34
N VAL A 326 -16.35 -13.07 -5.48
CA VAL A 326 -16.82 -11.68 -5.58
C VAL A 326 -17.90 -11.44 -4.54
N GLU A 327 -17.75 -10.38 -3.75
CA GLU A 327 -18.73 -9.94 -2.76
C GLU A 327 -19.12 -8.48 -3.07
N THR A 328 -20.40 -8.21 -3.17
CA THR A 328 -20.96 -6.88 -3.47
C THR A 328 -21.73 -6.27 -2.30
N PHE A 329 -21.81 -7.01 -1.20
CA PHE A 329 -22.44 -6.57 0.06
C PHE A 329 -23.91 -6.15 -0.09
N GLY A 330 -24.63 -6.70 -1.08
CA GLY A 330 -26.02 -6.34 -1.37
C GLY A 330 -26.17 -4.96 -2.05
N THR A 331 -25.11 -4.45 -2.66
CA THR A 331 -25.12 -3.14 -3.34
C THR A 331 -25.10 -3.26 -4.87
N GLU A 332 -25.18 -4.47 -5.38
CA GLU A 332 -25.20 -4.78 -6.80
C GLU A 332 -26.43 -4.22 -7.53
N THR A 333 -26.23 -3.87 -8.79
CA THR A 333 -27.31 -3.40 -9.70
C THR A 333 -27.77 -4.49 -10.67
N VAL A 334 -27.02 -5.59 -10.75
CA VAL A 334 -27.30 -6.78 -11.57
C VAL A 334 -27.00 -8.03 -10.74
N ASP A 335 -27.41 -9.20 -11.23
CA ASP A 335 -27.12 -10.48 -10.54
C ASP A 335 -25.61 -10.64 -10.27
N PRO A 336 -25.18 -10.91 -9.02
CA PRO A 336 -23.77 -11.08 -8.67
C PRO A 336 -23.04 -12.13 -9.50
N SER A 337 -23.72 -13.19 -9.94
CA SER A 337 -23.13 -14.22 -10.81
C SER A 337 -22.70 -13.66 -12.16
N LYS A 338 -23.45 -12.69 -12.71
CA LYS A 338 -23.08 -12.00 -13.95
C LYS A 338 -21.85 -11.11 -13.77
N ILE A 339 -21.71 -10.47 -12.60
CA ILE A 339 -20.52 -9.68 -12.28
C ILE A 339 -19.28 -10.58 -12.25
N GLN A 340 -19.37 -11.72 -11.57
CA GLN A 340 -18.27 -12.68 -11.50
C GLN A 340 -17.91 -13.25 -12.88
N GLN A 341 -18.90 -13.57 -13.70
CA GLN A 341 -18.70 -14.04 -15.07
C GLN A 341 -18.01 -12.96 -15.93
N ALA A 342 -18.50 -11.72 -15.87
CA ALA A 342 -17.92 -10.59 -16.60
C ALA A 342 -16.47 -10.32 -16.18
N ILE A 343 -16.13 -10.44 -14.89
CA ILE A 343 -14.74 -10.32 -14.44
C ILE A 343 -13.86 -11.38 -15.10
N THR A 344 -14.30 -12.63 -15.17
CA THR A 344 -13.55 -13.73 -15.80
C THR A 344 -13.40 -13.53 -17.31
N GLU A 345 -14.36 -12.89 -17.96
CA GLU A 345 -14.34 -12.62 -19.40
C GLU A 345 -13.42 -11.43 -19.73
N VAL A 346 -13.44 -10.38 -18.91
CA VAL A 346 -12.75 -9.10 -19.17
C VAL A 346 -11.29 -9.10 -18.71
N PHE A 347 -10.97 -9.82 -17.63
CA PHE A 347 -9.64 -9.81 -17.00
C PHE A 347 -8.97 -11.19 -17.08
N ASP A 348 -7.78 -11.23 -17.64
CA ASP A 348 -6.91 -12.39 -17.54
C ASP A 348 -6.10 -12.31 -16.23
N LEU A 349 -6.43 -13.18 -15.28
CA LEU A 349 -5.84 -13.17 -13.94
C LEU A 349 -4.63 -14.09 -13.78
N ARG A 350 -4.06 -14.59 -14.91
CA ARG A 350 -2.79 -15.33 -14.89
C ARG A 350 -1.63 -14.39 -14.58
N PRO A 351 -0.61 -14.79 -13.82
CA PRO A 351 0.49 -13.90 -13.39
C PRO A 351 1.15 -13.14 -14.54
N ALA A 352 1.47 -13.81 -15.64
CA ALA A 352 2.09 -13.16 -16.81
C ALA A 352 1.17 -12.13 -17.48
N ALA A 353 -0.13 -12.40 -17.54
CA ALA A 353 -1.12 -11.47 -18.07
C ALA A 353 -1.26 -10.23 -17.19
N ILE A 354 -1.32 -10.40 -15.87
CA ILE A 354 -1.35 -9.29 -14.91
C ILE A 354 -0.13 -8.37 -15.09
N ILE A 355 1.06 -8.97 -15.17
CA ILE A 355 2.33 -8.23 -15.37
C ILE A 355 2.29 -7.43 -16.66
N ARG A 356 1.82 -8.03 -17.74
CA ARG A 356 1.68 -7.39 -19.05
C ARG A 356 0.64 -6.26 -19.02
N ASP A 357 -0.56 -6.56 -18.53
CA ASP A 357 -1.71 -5.64 -18.65
C ASP A 357 -1.58 -4.43 -17.74
N LEU A 358 -0.90 -4.59 -16.60
CA LEU A 358 -0.57 -3.50 -15.68
C LEU A 358 0.84 -2.93 -15.89
N ASP A 359 1.60 -3.42 -16.89
CA ASP A 359 2.96 -2.95 -17.21
C ASP A 359 3.86 -2.84 -15.97
N LEU A 360 3.99 -3.95 -15.23
CA LEU A 360 4.61 -3.98 -13.91
C LEU A 360 6.14 -4.12 -13.92
N LEU A 361 6.79 -4.35 -15.08
CA LEU A 361 8.25 -4.49 -15.16
C LEU A 361 8.96 -3.13 -15.22
N ARG A 362 8.44 -2.13 -14.52
CA ARG A 362 8.96 -0.75 -14.44
C ARG A 362 9.31 -0.36 -13.02
N PRO A 363 10.23 0.60 -12.82
CA PRO A 363 10.56 1.12 -11.49
C PRO A 363 9.48 2.10 -11.00
N ILE A 364 8.34 1.59 -10.52
CA ILE A 364 7.15 2.35 -10.08
C ILE A 364 6.78 2.11 -8.61
N TYR A 365 7.61 1.38 -7.87
CA TYR A 365 7.26 0.83 -6.56
C TYR A 365 7.66 1.73 -5.39
N ALA A 366 8.83 2.33 -5.40
CA ALA A 366 9.31 3.18 -4.32
C ALA A 366 8.33 4.31 -3.92
N PRO A 367 7.63 5.00 -4.84
CA PRO A 367 6.64 6.01 -4.47
C PRO A 367 5.40 5.46 -3.74
N THR A 368 5.13 4.15 -3.84
CA THR A 368 3.98 3.52 -3.17
C THR A 368 4.28 3.08 -1.73
N ALA A 369 5.55 3.08 -1.33
CA ALA A 369 6.00 2.57 -0.05
C ALA A 369 5.46 3.34 1.17
N ALA A 370 4.88 4.52 0.99
CA ALA A 370 4.22 5.29 2.03
C ALA A 370 2.87 5.84 1.55
N TYR A 371 1.94 6.05 2.49
CA TYR A 371 0.60 6.61 2.25
C TYR A 371 -0.33 5.74 1.39
N GLY A 372 -0.14 4.41 1.45
CA GLY A 372 -0.94 3.41 0.77
C GLY A 372 -0.56 3.16 -0.69
N HIS A 373 -0.82 1.94 -1.16
CA HIS A 373 -0.58 1.52 -2.54
C HIS A 373 -1.78 1.81 -3.45
N PHE A 374 -2.94 2.14 -2.87
CA PHE A 374 -4.21 2.36 -3.58
C PHE A 374 -4.76 3.76 -3.34
N GLY A 375 -5.60 4.23 -4.27
CA GLY A 375 -6.22 5.54 -4.18
C GLY A 375 -5.23 6.71 -4.33
N ARG A 376 -4.22 6.56 -5.18
CA ARG A 376 -3.11 7.50 -5.37
C ARG A 376 -3.13 8.11 -6.78
N PRO A 377 -4.10 9.01 -7.09
CA PRO A 377 -4.24 9.57 -8.46
C PRO A 377 -3.00 10.35 -8.92
N GLU A 378 -2.26 10.93 -7.99
CA GLU A 378 -1.05 11.71 -8.29
C GLU A 378 0.12 10.85 -8.81
N LEU A 379 0.10 9.54 -8.60
CA LEU A 379 1.15 8.62 -9.05
C LEU A 379 0.84 7.98 -10.41
N ASN A 380 -0.37 8.16 -10.95
CA ASN A 380 -0.83 7.57 -12.21
C ASN A 380 -0.52 6.06 -12.31
N LEU A 381 -0.90 5.31 -11.27
CA LEU A 381 -0.61 3.87 -11.16
C LEU A 381 -1.56 3.06 -12.04
N PRO A 382 -1.08 2.04 -12.79
CA PRO A 382 -1.90 1.30 -13.75
C PRO A 382 -3.07 0.55 -13.13
N TRP A 383 -2.94 0.06 -11.90
CA TRP A 383 -4.03 -0.61 -11.18
C TRP A 383 -5.14 0.34 -10.68
N GLU A 384 -4.96 1.63 -10.80
CA GLU A 384 -6.00 2.64 -10.54
C GLU A 384 -6.81 3.02 -11.80
N SER A 385 -6.49 2.45 -12.95
CA SER A 385 -7.20 2.71 -14.20
C SER A 385 -8.62 2.14 -14.19
N THR A 386 -9.59 2.92 -14.66
CA THR A 386 -11.00 2.51 -14.82
C THR A 386 -11.37 2.22 -16.28
N ALA A 387 -10.38 2.03 -17.14
CA ALA A 387 -10.59 1.85 -18.59
C ALA A 387 -11.39 0.59 -18.96
N ARG A 388 -11.48 -0.40 -18.06
CA ARG A 388 -12.27 -1.64 -18.27
C ARG A 388 -13.71 -1.56 -17.79
N ALA A 389 -14.15 -0.43 -17.22
CA ALA A 389 -15.50 -0.27 -16.71
C ALA A 389 -16.58 -0.44 -17.80
N ALA A 390 -16.34 0.09 -18.99
CA ALA A 390 -17.26 -0.06 -20.13
C ALA A 390 -17.36 -1.52 -20.61
N ASP A 391 -16.23 -2.25 -20.65
CA ASP A 391 -16.18 -3.66 -21.03
C ASP A 391 -16.96 -4.53 -20.03
N LEU A 392 -16.79 -4.30 -18.73
CA LEU A 392 -17.55 -4.97 -17.67
C LEU A 392 -19.05 -4.72 -17.78
N LYS A 393 -19.44 -3.46 -18.02
CA LYS A 393 -20.84 -3.11 -18.21
C LYS A 393 -21.44 -3.83 -19.42
N ALA A 394 -20.75 -3.88 -20.55
CA ALA A 394 -21.18 -4.59 -21.73
C ALA A 394 -21.32 -6.10 -21.48
N ALA A 395 -20.33 -6.72 -20.80
CA ALA A 395 -20.34 -8.16 -20.50
C ALA A 395 -21.46 -8.56 -19.55
N THR A 396 -21.93 -7.68 -18.64
CA THR A 396 -23.08 -7.94 -17.76
C THR A 396 -24.44 -7.71 -18.43
N GLY A 397 -24.46 -7.04 -19.58
CA GLY A 397 -25.69 -6.62 -20.26
C GLY A 397 -26.45 -5.50 -19.52
N ALA A 398 -25.76 -4.68 -18.71
CA ALA A 398 -26.30 -3.59 -17.90
C ALA A 398 -26.36 -2.25 -18.63
#